data_2592bf8514eccbbb8812851ea28cab7b
#
_entry.id   2592bf8514eccbbb8812851ea28cab7b
#
_cell.length_a   1.000
_cell.length_b   1.000
_cell.length_c   1.000
_cell.angle_alpha   90.00
_cell.angle_beta   90.00
_cell.angle_gamma   90.00
#
_symmetry.space_group_name_H-M   'P 1'
#
loop_
_entity.id
_entity.type
_entity.pdbx_description
1 polymer ?
#
loop_
_entity_poly.entity_id
_entity_poly.type
_entity_poly.pdbx_seq_one_letter_code
_entity_poly.pdbx_strand_id
1 'polypeptide(L)'
;MDFSLFPRAADLRDRVRAFVTDEIEPIEAAAHTRITRLRESGGDSWTPDPVIKGLQAKAREQGLWNLFLPAAHAGTYAADFGTDGGEGLSNVDYAPVAEAMGRSFLAPLVFNSNAPDTGNMEVLLKYGTDEQR
;
A
#
# COMPACT_ATOMS: atom_id res chain seq x y z
N MET A 1 -13.58 -26.39 7.50
CA MET A 1 -12.54 -25.34 7.47
C MET A 1 -13.29 -24.01 7.55
N ASP A 2 -12.99 -23.17 8.52
CA ASP A 2 -13.63 -21.85 8.66
C ASP A 2 -12.83 -20.82 7.88
N PHE A 3 -13.47 -20.12 6.95
CA PHE A 3 -12.91 -19.04 6.15
C PHE A 3 -13.40 -17.64 6.57
N SER A 4 -14.02 -17.58 7.75
CA SER A 4 -14.45 -16.29 8.31
C SER A 4 -13.24 -15.39 8.52
N LEU A 5 -13.35 -14.14 8.11
CA LEU A 5 -12.32 -13.15 8.37
C LEU A 5 -12.34 -12.72 9.82
N PHE A 6 -11.19 -12.46 10.38
CA PHE A 6 -11.13 -11.75 11.66
C PHE A 6 -11.75 -10.36 11.52
N PRO A 7 -12.45 -9.85 12.55
CA PRO A 7 -13.16 -8.57 12.45
C PRO A 7 -12.30 -7.40 11.98
N ARG A 8 -11.04 -7.34 12.42
CA ARG A 8 -10.08 -6.31 12.00
C ARG A 8 -9.71 -6.41 10.52
N ALA A 9 -9.47 -7.63 10.02
CA ALA A 9 -9.17 -7.85 8.60
C ALA A 9 -10.37 -7.50 7.72
N ALA A 10 -11.58 -7.80 8.17
CA ALA A 10 -12.81 -7.43 7.48
C ALA A 10 -12.98 -5.89 7.42
N ASP A 11 -12.77 -5.19 8.54
CA ASP A 11 -12.81 -3.72 8.59
C ASP A 11 -11.80 -3.09 7.64
N LEU A 12 -10.54 -3.51 7.69
CA LEU A 12 -9.48 -2.98 6.81
C LEU A 12 -9.77 -3.26 5.34
N ARG A 13 -10.23 -4.46 4.99
CA ARG A 13 -10.66 -4.80 3.63
C ARG A 13 -11.76 -3.86 3.15
N ASP A 14 -12.77 -3.61 3.97
CA ASP A 14 -13.92 -2.78 3.58
C ASP A 14 -13.51 -1.31 3.44
N ARG A 15 -12.62 -0.80 4.29
CA ARG A 15 -12.04 0.54 4.19
C ARG A 15 -11.16 0.69 2.94
N VAL A 16 -10.33 -0.31 2.63
CA VAL A 16 -9.54 -0.33 1.38
C VAL A 16 -10.45 -0.35 0.16
N ARG A 17 -11.51 -1.17 0.16
CA ARG A 17 -12.51 -1.19 -0.93
C ARG A 17 -13.17 0.16 -1.12
N ALA A 18 -13.62 0.79 -0.06
CA ALA A 18 -14.23 2.12 -0.12
C ALA A 18 -13.24 3.14 -0.70
N PHE A 19 -12.00 3.15 -0.20
CA PHE A 19 -10.98 4.06 -0.72
C PHE A 19 -10.67 3.82 -2.21
N VAL A 20 -10.58 2.57 -2.64
CA VAL A 20 -10.36 2.23 -4.06
C VAL A 20 -11.53 2.75 -4.91
N THR A 21 -12.76 2.47 -4.50
CA THR A 21 -13.96 2.88 -5.25
C THR A 21 -14.16 4.39 -5.29
N ASP A 22 -13.95 5.07 -4.16
CA ASP A 22 -14.30 6.48 -4.03
C ASP A 22 -13.17 7.43 -4.47
N GLU A 23 -11.91 7.03 -4.30
CA GLU A 23 -10.76 7.90 -4.52
C GLU A 23 -9.87 7.48 -5.70
N ILE A 24 -9.71 6.18 -5.96
CA ILE A 24 -8.77 5.67 -6.97
C ILE A 24 -9.47 5.42 -8.31
N GLU A 25 -10.53 4.61 -8.34
CA GLU A 25 -11.23 4.26 -9.60
C GLU A 25 -11.65 5.49 -10.42
N PRO A 26 -12.16 6.59 -9.83
CA PRO A 26 -12.56 7.75 -10.61
C PRO A 26 -11.43 8.45 -11.37
N ILE A 27 -10.19 8.32 -10.91
CA ILE A 27 -9.03 9.01 -11.50
C ILE A 27 -8.11 8.07 -12.28
N GLU A 28 -8.29 6.76 -12.20
CA GLU A 28 -7.35 5.75 -12.71
C GLU A 28 -7.12 5.89 -14.22
N ALA A 29 -8.15 6.02 -15.01
CA ALA A 29 -8.04 6.16 -16.47
C ALA A 29 -7.25 7.43 -16.86
N ALA A 30 -7.50 8.55 -16.18
CA ALA A 30 -6.79 9.80 -16.41
C ALA A 30 -5.33 9.71 -15.98
N ALA A 31 -5.04 9.07 -14.85
CA ALA A 31 -3.67 8.83 -14.37
C ALA A 31 -2.89 7.95 -15.35
N HIS A 32 -3.49 6.85 -15.81
CA HIS A 32 -2.89 5.98 -16.81
C HIS A 32 -2.55 6.73 -18.11
N THR A 33 -3.48 7.56 -18.59
CA THR A 33 -3.25 8.38 -19.78
C THR A 33 -2.09 9.36 -19.60
N ARG A 34 -1.96 10.01 -18.43
CA ARG A 34 -0.84 10.92 -18.14
C ARG A 34 0.49 10.18 -18.13
N ILE A 35 0.55 9.03 -17.46
CA ILE A 35 1.78 8.22 -17.37
C ILE A 35 2.20 7.74 -18.77
N THR A 36 1.25 7.28 -19.57
CA THR A 36 1.53 6.83 -20.94
C THR A 36 2.07 7.98 -21.82
N ARG A 37 1.44 9.14 -21.78
CA ARG A 37 1.90 10.33 -22.53
C ARG A 37 3.29 10.78 -22.08
N LEU A 38 3.58 10.73 -20.79
CA LEU A 38 4.90 11.08 -20.28
C LEU A 38 5.98 10.16 -20.83
N ARG A 39 5.73 8.85 -20.86
CA ARG A 39 6.63 7.86 -21.47
C ARG A 39 6.83 8.08 -22.97
N GLU A 40 5.76 8.29 -23.71
CA GLU A 40 5.79 8.53 -25.16
C GLU A 40 6.54 9.83 -25.54
N SER A 41 6.48 10.85 -24.70
CA SER A 41 7.21 12.11 -24.90
C SER A 41 8.68 12.05 -24.48
N GLY A 42 9.18 10.90 -24.04
CA GLY A 42 10.55 10.75 -23.55
C GLY A 42 10.80 11.39 -22.18
N GLY A 43 9.74 11.71 -21.44
CA GLY A 43 9.83 12.22 -20.08
C GLY A 43 10.23 11.13 -19.07
N ASP A 44 10.66 11.57 -17.89
CA ASP A 44 11.02 10.66 -16.80
C ASP A 44 9.79 9.95 -16.24
N SER A 45 9.61 8.68 -16.65
CA SER A 45 8.51 7.83 -16.20
C SER A 45 8.59 7.43 -14.72
N TRP A 46 9.71 7.72 -14.05
CA TRP A 46 9.90 7.48 -12.62
C TRP A 46 9.47 8.67 -11.77
N THR A 47 9.20 9.82 -12.38
CA THR A 47 8.65 10.98 -11.65
C THR A 47 7.26 10.63 -11.13
N PRO A 48 7.05 10.66 -9.80
CA PRO A 48 5.76 10.31 -9.22
C PRO A 48 4.67 11.30 -9.64
N ASP A 49 3.53 10.79 -10.10
CA ASP A 49 2.36 11.62 -10.41
C ASP A 49 1.88 12.34 -9.13
N PRO A 50 1.71 13.68 -9.15
CA PRO A 50 1.25 14.44 -7.99
C PRO A 50 -0.08 13.95 -7.41
N VAL A 51 -0.98 13.44 -8.26
CA VAL A 51 -2.27 12.88 -7.84
C VAL A 51 -2.05 11.62 -6.99
N ILE A 52 -1.10 10.76 -7.39
CA ILE A 52 -0.75 9.56 -6.61
C ILE A 52 -0.18 9.95 -5.25
N LYS A 53 0.70 10.95 -5.20
CA LYS A 53 1.23 11.46 -3.91
C LYS A 53 0.13 11.97 -2.99
N GLY A 54 -0.87 12.65 -3.53
CA GLY A 54 -2.03 13.11 -2.76
C GLY A 54 -2.84 11.94 -2.19
N LEU A 55 -3.06 10.89 -2.98
CA LEU A 55 -3.74 9.67 -2.51
C LEU A 55 -2.93 8.91 -1.47
N GLN A 56 -1.61 8.85 -1.61
CA GLN A 56 -0.72 8.25 -0.60
C GLN A 56 -0.82 8.98 0.74
N ALA A 57 -0.85 10.32 0.74
CA ALA A 57 -1.05 11.10 1.96
C ALA A 57 -2.39 10.79 2.63
N LYS A 58 -3.50 10.76 1.86
CA LYS A 58 -4.82 10.36 2.37
C LYS A 58 -4.83 8.93 2.94
N ALA A 59 -4.18 7.98 2.26
CA ALA A 59 -4.10 6.60 2.74
C ALA A 59 -3.36 6.51 4.09
N ARG A 60 -2.27 7.28 4.25
CA ARG A 60 -1.54 7.38 5.53
C ARG A 60 -2.41 7.96 6.64
N GLU A 61 -3.10 9.08 6.38
CA GLU A 61 -3.99 9.73 7.34
C GLU A 61 -5.10 8.78 7.81
N GLN A 62 -5.56 7.88 6.93
CA GLN A 62 -6.55 6.86 7.26
C GLN A 62 -5.98 5.58 7.86
N GLY A 63 -4.66 5.48 8.07
CA GLY A 63 -4.02 4.27 8.58
C GLY A 63 -4.10 3.08 7.61
N LEU A 64 -4.12 3.34 6.30
CA LEU A 64 -4.15 2.32 5.25
C LEU A 64 -2.79 2.16 4.55
N TRP A 65 -1.72 2.49 5.25
CA TRP A 65 -0.34 2.46 4.73
C TRP A 65 0.41 1.25 5.24
N ASN A 66 1.20 0.61 4.38
CA ASN A 66 2.05 -0.54 4.73
C ASN A 66 1.31 -1.72 5.36
N LEU A 67 0.05 -1.96 5.00
CA LEU A 67 -0.77 -3.04 5.58
C LEU A 67 -0.19 -4.44 5.35
N PHE A 68 0.72 -4.60 4.39
CA PHE A 68 1.42 -5.86 4.09
C PHE A 68 2.43 -6.26 5.15
N LEU A 69 2.95 -5.31 5.98
CA LEU A 69 4.00 -5.59 6.96
C LEU A 69 3.49 -6.48 8.10
N PRO A 70 4.02 -7.71 8.24
CA PRO A 70 3.62 -8.58 9.33
C PRO A 70 4.22 -8.15 10.66
N ALA A 71 3.54 -8.42 11.77
CA ALA A 71 3.99 -8.09 13.12
C ALA A 71 5.42 -8.59 13.43
N ALA A 72 5.81 -9.74 12.87
CA ALA A 72 7.14 -10.32 13.05
C ALA A 72 8.27 -9.43 12.47
N HIS A 73 7.98 -8.64 11.43
CA HIS A 73 8.95 -7.75 10.79
C HIS A 73 8.81 -6.30 11.27
N ALA A 74 7.58 -5.85 11.49
CA ALA A 74 7.29 -4.49 11.96
C ALA A 74 7.47 -4.32 13.48
N GLY A 75 7.39 -5.42 14.25
CA GLY A 75 7.24 -5.40 15.72
C GLY A 75 8.30 -4.59 16.47
N THR A 76 9.57 -4.63 16.05
CA THR A 76 10.64 -3.87 16.69
C THR A 76 10.65 -2.39 16.26
N TYR A 77 10.22 -2.10 15.05
CA TYR A 77 10.32 -0.77 14.42
C TYR A 77 8.98 -0.10 14.19
N ALA A 78 7.87 -0.82 14.38
CA ALA A 78 6.54 -0.24 14.22
C ALA A 78 6.33 1.01 15.07
N ALA A 79 6.90 1.04 16.28
CA ALA A 79 6.83 2.18 17.17
C ALA A 79 7.60 3.41 16.62
N ASP A 80 8.72 3.16 15.93
CA ASP A 80 9.56 4.21 15.35
C ASP A 80 8.94 4.83 14.11
N PHE A 81 8.13 4.06 13.37
CA PHE A 81 7.42 4.50 12.18
C PHE A 81 6.01 5.04 12.46
N GLY A 82 5.51 4.95 13.69
CA GLY A 82 4.16 5.37 14.03
C GLY A 82 3.10 4.66 13.18
N THR A 83 2.23 5.44 12.53
CA THR A 83 1.19 4.91 11.61
C THR A 83 1.75 4.28 10.33
N ASP A 84 3.00 4.55 9.98
CA ASP A 84 3.66 3.99 8.80
C ASP A 84 4.17 2.57 9.02
N GLY A 85 4.18 2.07 10.26
CA GLY A 85 4.56 0.70 10.62
C GLY A 85 3.55 -0.38 10.23
N GLY A 86 2.44 0.01 9.62
CA GLY A 86 1.36 -0.90 9.25
C GLY A 86 0.57 -1.42 10.45
N GLU A 87 -0.28 -2.40 10.21
CA GLU A 87 -1.19 -2.96 11.22
C GLU A 87 -0.72 -4.29 11.81
N GLY A 88 0.40 -4.81 11.35
CA GLY A 88 0.96 -6.08 11.81
C GLY A 88 0.06 -7.28 11.51
N LEU A 89 -0.63 -7.27 10.39
CA LEU A 89 -1.51 -8.35 9.97
C LEU A 89 -0.73 -9.65 9.73
N SER A 90 -1.37 -10.79 9.99
CA SER A 90 -0.87 -12.06 9.45
C SER A 90 -1.09 -12.10 7.93
N ASN A 91 -0.38 -12.99 7.23
CA ASN A 91 -0.60 -13.17 5.78
C ASN A 91 -2.03 -13.59 5.46
N VAL A 92 -2.67 -14.35 6.36
CA VAL A 92 -4.08 -14.77 6.20
C VAL A 92 -5.02 -13.57 6.33
N ASP A 93 -4.76 -12.67 7.28
CA ASP A 93 -5.57 -11.46 7.48
C ASP A 93 -5.33 -10.43 6.38
N TYR A 94 -4.10 -10.35 5.86
CA TYR A 94 -3.76 -9.43 4.77
C TYR A 94 -4.32 -9.88 3.41
N ALA A 95 -4.49 -11.17 3.16
CA ALA A 95 -4.94 -11.69 1.86
C ALA A 95 -6.24 -11.02 1.34
N PRO A 96 -7.33 -10.88 2.12
CA PRO A 96 -8.54 -10.20 1.65
C PRO A 96 -8.34 -8.68 1.45
N VAL A 97 -7.39 -8.07 2.12
CA VAL A 97 -7.00 -6.66 1.92
C VAL A 97 -6.26 -6.51 0.60
N ALA A 98 -5.30 -7.40 0.32
CA ALA A 98 -4.59 -7.45 -0.95
C ALA A 98 -5.53 -7.71 -2.14
N GLU A 99 -6.52 -8.61 -1.98
CA GLU A 99 -7.57 -8.83 -2.98
C GLU A 99 -8.36 -7.55 -3.29
N ALA A 100 -8.71 -6.79 -2.25
CA ALA A 100 -9.40 -5.51 -2.42
C ALA A 100 -8.56 -4.49 -3.20
N MET A 101 -7.24 -4.44 -2.97
CA MET A 101 -6.30 -3.60 -3.73
C MET A 101 -6.18 -4.05 -5.19
N GLY A 102 -6.24 -5.35 -5.45
CA GLY A 102 -6.09 -5.95 -6.78
C GLY A 102 -7.15 -5.53 -7.81
N ARG A 103 -8.17 -4.76 -7.41
CA ARG A 103 -9.18 -4.19 -8.31
C ARG A 103 -8.64 -3.03 -9.14
N SER A 104 -7.55 -2.39 -8.73
CA SER A 104 -6.93 -1.25 -9.39
C SER A 104 -5.44 -1.45 -9.53
N PHE A 105 -4.86 -1.07 -10.67
CA PHE A 105 -3.42 -1.06 -10.89
C PHE A 105 -2.69 -0.01 -10.06
N LEU A 106 -3.38 1.05 -9.62
CA LEU A 106 -2.81 2.12 -8.81
C LEU A 106 -2.89 1.84 -7.32
N ALA A 107 -3.86 1.04 -6.86
CA ALA A 107 -4.09 0.83 -5.44
C ALA A 107 -2.85 0.28 -4.69
N PRO A 108 -2.12 -0.73 -5.18
CA PRO A 108 -0.91 -1.18 -4.50
C PRO A 108 0.12 -0.07 -4.32
N LEU A 109 0.27 0.82 -5.30
CA LEU A 109 1.18 1.97 -5.21
C LEU A 109 0.69 3.01 -4.19
N VAL A 110 -0.63 3.27 -4.17
CA VAL A 110 -1.25 4.23 -3.23
C VAL A 110 -1.11 3.77 -1.78
N PHE A 111 -1.24 2.48 -1.51
CA PHE A 111 -1.11 1.91 -0.16
C PHE A 111 0.32 1.46 0.19
N ASN A 112 1.32 1.76 -0.67
CA ASN A 112 2.71 1.33 -0.53
C ASN A 112 2.87 -0.19 -0.39
N SER A 113 2.13 -0.93 -1.19
CA SER A 113 2.06 -2.39 -1.16
C SER A 113 2.41 -3.02 -2.51
N ASN A 114 3.17 -2.32 -3.35
CA ASN A 114 3.58 -2.77 -4.67
C ASN A 114 4.94 -3.47 -4.66
N ALA A 115 5.12 -4.41 -5.58
CA ALA A 115 6.42 -5.00 -5.84
C ALA A 115 7.29 -4.06 -6.72
N PRO A 116 8.61 -4.00 -6.51
CA PRO A 116 9.45 -4.80 -5.59
C PRO A 116 9.60 -4.20 -4.19
N ASP A 117 8.99 -3.07 -3.91
CA ASP A 117 9.24 -2.25 -2.72
C ASP A 117 8.91 -3.00 -1.43
N THR A 118 7.82 -3.76 -1.41
CA THR A 118 7.43 -4.56 -0.24
C THR A 118 8.53 -5.52 0.21
N GLY A 119 9.10 -6.27 -0.72
CA GLY A 119 10.20 -7.20 -0.43
C GLY A 119 11.46 -6.47 0.02
N ASN A 120 11.80 -5.35 -0.59
CA ASN A 120 12.96 -4.52 -0.22
C ASN A 120 12.79 -3.95 1.21
N MET A 121 11.60 -3.45 1.55
CA MET A 121 11.29 -2.95 2.88
C MET A 121 11.41 -4.06 3.95
N GLU A 122 10.88 -5.26 3.69
CA GLU A 122 11.01 -6.39 4.61
C GLU A 122 12.48 -6.81 4.80
N VAL A 123 13.28 -6.82 3.74
CA VAL A 123 14.72 -7.13 3.82
C VAL A 123 15.45 -6.09 4.66
N LEU A 124 15.19 -4.81 4.43
CA LEU A 124 15.81 -3.73 5.21
C LEU A 124 15.40 -3.77 6.68
N LEU A 125 14.12 -3.98 6.98
CA LEU A 125 13.63 -4.11 8.34
C LEU A 125 14.27 -5.28 9.09
N LYS A 126 14.47 -6.41 8.40
CA LYS A 126 14.97 -7.63 9.04
C LYS A 126 16.50 -7.67 9.15
N TYR A 127 17.21 -7.13 8.19
CA TYR A 127 18.66 -7.33 8.05
C TYR A 127 19.44 -6.01 7.96
N GLY A 128 18.79 -4.89 7.76
CA GLY A 128 19.43 -3.58 7.69
C GLY A 128 19.98 -3.13 9.04
N THR A 129 21.02 -2.28 9.00
CA THR A 129 21.48 -1.51 10.15
C THR A 129 20.48 -0.39 10.47
N ASP A 130 20.60 0.24 11.66
CA ASP A 130 19.72 1.35 12.03
C ASP A 130 19.82 2.53 11.04
N GLU A 131 20.99 2.74 10.43
CA GLU A 131 21.19 3.77 9.41
C GLU A 131 20.54 3.42 8.05
N GLN A 132 20.32 2.13 7.76
CA GLN A 132 19.76 1.65 6.51
C GLN A 132 18.22 1.56 6.55
N ARG A 133 17.65 1.56 7.71
CA ARG A 133 16.20 1.52 7.97
C ARG A 133 15.61 2.92 7.98
#